data_33ebe628ba30cadbaec01d31daa5d0fe
#
_entry.id   33ebe628ba30cadbaec01d31daa5d0fe
#
_cell.length_a   1.000
_cell.length_b   1.000
_cell.length_c   1.000
_cell.angle_alpha   90.00
_cell.angle_beta   90.00
_cell.angle_gamma   90.00
#
_symmetry.space_group_name_H-M   'P 1'
#
loop_
_entity.id
_entity.type
_entity.pdbx_description
1 polymer ?
#
loop_
_entity_poly.entity_id
_entity_poly.type
_entity_poly.pdbx_seq_one_letter_code
_entity_poly.pdbx_strand_id
1 'polypeptide(L)'
;ACKFLLKEPLLMPSVATWWCGQAKELQYVIENIPRLIIKKTNRKQGFRSIYGRLLNEEQLEDLKKLIQKSPKDYVAQEEVSLSTTPSFINGKIEPRYAAMRAFLVSDGDEYKVMQGGLTRSSAVKGKFEISNQLGGISKDTWIITDTANEYIEKIVERKNTNNQLI
;
A
#
# COMPACT_ATOMS: atom_id res chain seq x y z
N ALA A 1 -9.42 14.37 -6.39
CA ALA A 1 -9.43 15.35 -5.29
C ALA A 1 -8.31 16.37 -5.50
N CYS A 2 -7.02 15.99 -5.54
CA CYS A 2 -5.88 16.91 -5.66
C CYS A 2 -6.03 17.89 -6.85
N LYS A 3 -6.26 17.38 -8.06
CA LYS A 3 -6.47 18.22 -9.26
C LYS A 3 -7.68 19.14 -9.14
N PHE A 4 -8.75 18.70 -8.48
CA PHE A 4 -9.97 19.49 -8.32
C PHE A 4 -9.82 20.59 -7.26
N LEU A 5 -9.29 20.23 -6.10
CA LEU A 5 -9.20 21.12 -4.94
C LEU A 5 -7.97 22.04 -5.01
N LEU A 6 -6.80 21.48 -5.35
CA LEU A 6 -5.54 22.19 -5.31
C LEU A 6 -5.08 22.68 -6.69
N LYS A 7 -5.75 22.25 -7.78
CA LYS A 7 -5.38 22.53 -9.18
C LYS A 7 -4.01 21.97 -9.57
N GLU A 8 -3.49 21.05 -8.80
CA GLU A 8 -2.17 20.42 -8.99
C GLU A 8 -2.30 18.93 -9.29
N PRO A 9 -1.38 18.34 -10.05
CA PRO A 9 -1.33 16.90 -10.21
C PRO A 9 -0.90 16.24 -8.90
N LEU A 10 -1.36 15.00 -8.67
CA LEU A 10 -0.88 14.20 -7.56
C LEU A 10 0.59 13.79 -7.82
N LEU A 11 1.51 14.15 -6.93
CA LEU A 11 2.95 13.87 -7.08
C LEU A 11 3.27 12.37 -6.99
N MET A 12 2.58 11.65 -6.09
CA MET A 12 2.69 10.20 -6.00
C MET A 12 1.54 9.55 -6.79
N PRO A 13 1.84 8.66 -7.72
CA PRO A 13 0.79 7.97 -8.48
C PRO A 13 -0.07 7.12 -7.52
N SER A 14 -1.37 7.13 -7.77
CA SER A 14 -2.33 6.26 -7.10
C SER A 14 -2.62 5.07 -7.99
N VAL A 15 -2.80 3.90 -7.40
CA VAL A 15 -3.25 2.72 -8.14
C VAL A 15 -4.67 2.96 -8.65
N ALA A 16 -4.90 2.67 -9.92
CA ALA A 16 -6.21 2.82 -10.53
C ALA A 16 -7.24 1.97 -9.79
N THR A 17 -8.33 2.60 -9.40
CA THR A 17 -9.38 1.98 -8.57
C THR A 17 -10.75 2.39 -9.09
N TRP A 18 -11.63 1.42 -9.30
CA TRP A 18 -12.99 1.61 -9.83
C TRP A 18 -14.01 1.16 -8.79
N TRP A 19 -14.92 2.02 -8.44
CA TRP A 19 -16.07 1.65 -7.60
C TRP A 19 -17.22 1.19 -8.48
N CYS A 20 -17.65 -0.06 -8.29
CA CYS A 20 -18.69 -0.68 -9.11
C CYS A 20 -20.10 -0.05 -8.93
N GLY A 21 -20.26 0.87 -7.99
CA GLY A 21 -21.53 1.60 -7.80
C GLY A 21 -21.88 2.57 -8.92
N GLN A 22 -20.98 2.82 -9.89
CA GLN A 22 -21.22 3.64 -11.08
C GLN A 22 -21.30 2.73 -12.30
N ALA A 23 -22.25 3.00 -13.20
CA ALA A 23 -22.54 2.10 -14.33
C ALA A 23 -21.35 1.91 -15.29
N LYS A 24 -20.62 2.98 -15.58
CA LYS A 24 -19.45 2.96 -16.47
C LYS A 24 -18.31 2.13 -15.87
N GLU A 25 -18.03 2.35 -14.60
CA GLU A 25 -16.99 1.64 -13.86
C GLU A 25 -17.35 0.16 -13.67
N LEU A 26 -18.64 -0.13 -13.40
CA LEU A 26 -19.12 -1.51 -13.30
C LEU A 26 -18.90 -2.27 -14.61
N GLN A 27 -19.27 -1.67 -15.74
CA GLN A 27 -19.06 -2.29 -17.04
C GLN A 27 -17.59 -2.62 -17.28
N TYR A 28 -16.70 -1.62 -17.05
CA TYR A 28 -15.26 -1.83 -17.19
C TYR A 28 -14.75 -2.96 -16.30
N VAL A 29 -15.19 -3.02 -15.04
CA VAL A 29 -14.77 -4.05 -14.10
C VAL A 29 -15.21 -5.43 -14.56
N ILE A 30 -16.47 -5.60 -14.97
CA ILE A 30 -17.01 -6.89 -15.44
C ILE A 30 -16.22 -7.43 -16.65
N GLU A 31 -15.83 -6.55 -17.56
CA GLU A 31 -15.06 -6.91 -18.75
C GLU A 31 -13.59 -7.26 -18.44
N ASN A 32 -13.05 -6.73 -17.33
CA ASN A 32 -11.63 -6.80 -17.01
C ASN A 32 -11.28 -7.54 -15.71
N ILE A 33 -12.22 -8.26 -15.08
CA ILE A 33 -11.98 -9.00 -13.82
C ILE A 33 -10.67 -9.81 -13.83
N PRO A 34 -10.27 -10.53 -14.92
CA PRO A 34 -9.03 -11.31 -14.90
C PRO A 34 -7.74 -10.51 -14.65
N ARG A 35 -7.77 -9.18 -14.85
CA ARG A 35 -6.62 -8.29 -14.66
C ARG A 35 -6.71 -7.45 -13.38
N LEU A 36 -7.77 -7.66 -12.61
CA LEU A 36 -8.10 -6.79 -11.47
C LEU A 36 -8.08 -7.56 -10.16
N ILE A 37 -7.86 -6.80 -9.08
CA ILE A 37 -8.04 -7.27 -7.71
C ILE A 37 -9.40 -6.74 -7.23
N ILE A 38 -10.31 -7.65 -6.91
CA ILE A 38 -11.65 -7.31 -6.42
C ILE A 38 -11.66 -7.29 -4.89
N LYS A 39 -12.20 -6.23 -4.32
CA LYS A 39 -12.28 -5.99 -2.89
C LYS A 39 -13.69 -5.57 -2.50
N LYS A 40 -14.09 -5.84 -1.25
CA LYS A 40 -15.32 -5.26 -0.71
C LYS A 40 -15.07 -3.84 -0.17
N THR A 41 -16.05 -2.94 -0.35
CA THR A 41 -16.05 -1.59 0.22
C THR A 41 -16.10 -1.65 1.74
N ASN A 42 -16.92 -2.54 2.28
CA ASN A 42 -17.01 -2.80 3.71
C ASN A 42 -16.23 -4.08 4.05
N ARG A 43 -15.04 -3.92 4.60
CA ARG A 43 -14.18 -5.02 5.03
C ARG A 43 -14.59 -5.48 6.41
N LYS A 44 -15.50 -6.43 6.49
CA LYS A 44 -15.65 -7.20 7.72
C LYS A 44 -14.39 -8.04 7.92
N GLN A 45 -14.06 -8.30 9.20
CA GLN A 45 -12.90 -9.13 9.56
C GLN A 45 -12.96 -10.47 8.81
N GLY A 46 -11.88 -10.82 8.11
CA GLY A 46 -11.77 -12.08 7.35
C GLY A 46 -12.00 -12.00 5.84
N PHE A 47 -12.49 -10.87 5.29
CA PHE A 47 -12.62 -10.78 3.82
C PHE A 47 -11.25 -10.60 3.16
N ARG A 48 -10.88 -11.54 2.29
CA ARG A 48 -9.65 -11.47 1.49
C ARG A 48 -9.92 -10.82 0.13
N SER A 49 -8.91 -10.14 -0.41
CA SER A 49 -8.95 -9.66 -1.79
C SER A 49 -9.01 -10.84 -2.76
N ILE A 50 -9.82 -10.72 -3.81
CA ILE A 50 -9.96 -11.73 -4.85
C ILE A 50 -9.10 -11.29 -6.03
N TYR A 51 -8.14 -12.11 -6.42
CA TYR A 51 -7.28 -11.87 -7.58
C TYR A 51 -7.92 -12.52 -8.79
N GLY A 52 -8.40 -11.72 -9.74
CA GLY A 52 -9.12 -12.22 -10.92
C GLY A 52 -8.31 -13.21 -11.76
N ARG A 53 -7.00 -13.01 -11.87
CA ARG A 53 -6.09 -13.93 -12.60
C ARG A 53 -5.98 -15.34 -12.02
N LEU A 54 -6.42 -15.54 -10.77
CA LEU A 54 -6.35 -16.83 -10.08
C LEU A 54 -7.67 -17.61 -10.18
N LEU A 55 -8.69 -17.02 -10.79
CA LEU A 55 -10.02 -17.62 -10.92
C LEU A 55 -10.12 -18.46 -12.20
N ASN A 56 -10.82 -19.58 -12.12
CA ASN A 56 -11.26 -20.32 -13.30
C ASN A 56 -12.52 -19.66 -13.92
N GLU A 57 -12.96 -20.15 -15.08
CA GLU A 57 -14.11 -19.58 -15.83
C GLU A 57 -15.40 -19.57 -15.00
N GLU A 58 -15.71 -20.67 -14.29
CA GLU A 58 -16.89 -20.78 -13.44
C GLU A 58 -16.86 -19.74 -12.30
N GLN A 59 -15.73 -19.64 -11.61
CA GLN A 59 -15.52 -18.66 -10.54
C GLN A 59 -15.59 -17.21 -11.04
N LEU A 60 -15.12 -16.94 -12.25
CA LEU A 60 -15.24 -15.63 -12.88
C LEU A 60 -16.70 -15.26 -13.14
N GLU A 61 -17.49 -16.18 -13.70
CA GLU A 61 -18.91 -15.96 -13.96
C GLU A 61 -19.70 -15.79 -12.65
N ASP A 62 -19.41 -16.55 -11.62
CA ASP A 62 -20.06 -16.39 -10.32
C ASP A 62 -19.69 -15.06 -9.66
N LEU A 63 -18.44 -14.64 -9.77
CA LEU A 63 -18.01 -13.32 -9.26
C LEU A 63 -18.69 -12.18 -10.02
N LYS A 64 -18.85 -12.27 -11.34
CA LYS A 64 -19.61 -11.29 -12.15
C LYS A 64 -21.05 -11.16 -11.66
N LYS A 65 -21.74 -12.27 -11.46
CA LYS A 65 -23.11 -12.27 -10.93
C LYS A 65 -23.19 -11.63 -9.54
N LEU A 66 -22.25 -11.93 -8.66
CA LEU A 66 -22.18 -11.34 -7.32
C LEU A 66 -21.97 -9.81 -7.36
N ILE A 67 -21.06 -9.34 -8.20
CA ILE A 67 -20.80 -7.90 -8.36
C ILE A 67 -22.04 -7.20 -8.95
N GLN A 68 -22.66 -7.77 -9.98
CA GLN A 68 -23.86 -7.21 -10.61
C GLN A 68 -25.06 -7.18 -9.66
N LYS A 69 -25.20 -8.16 -8.77
CA LYS A 69 -26.26 -8.19 -7.74
C LYS A 69 -26.11 -7.10 -6.68
N SER A 70 -24.88 -6.75 -6.31
CA SER A 70 -24.60 -5.77 -5.24
C SER A 70 -23.42 -4.87 -5.61
N PRO A 71 -23.51 -4.08 -6.69
CA PRO A 71 -22.34 -3.39 -7.24
C PRO A 71 -21.73 -2.37 -6.28
N LYS A 72 -22.52 -1.73 -5.43
CA LYS A 72 -22.04 -0.75 -4.43
C LYS A 72 -21.10 -1.36 -3.38
N ASP A 73 -21.15 -2.67 -3.19
CA ASP A 73 -20.34 -3.39 -2.21
C ASP A 73 -18.94 -3.72 -2.71
N TYR A 74 -18.63 -3.44 -3.98
CA TYR A 74 -17.37 -3.84 -4.58
C TYR A 74 -16.59 -2.67 -5.17
N VAL A 75 -15.27 -2.77 -5.05
CA VAL A 75 -14.30 -1.97 -5.77
C VAL A 75 -13.32 -2.91 -6.47
N ALA A 76 -12.89 -2.51 -7.64
CA ALA A 76 -11.80 -3.16 -8.36
C ALA A 76 -10.57 -2.26 -8.35
N GLN A 77 -9.42 -2.87 -8.29
CA GLN A 77 -8.13 -2.18 -8.30
C GLN A 77 -7.21 -2.86 -9.30
N GLU A 78 -6.43 -2.06 -10.02
CA GLU A 78 -5.37 -2.58 -10.88
C GLU A 78 -4.38 -3.40 -10.08
N GLU A 79 -3.96 -4.54 -10.63
CA GLU A 79 -2.89 -5.33 -10.06
C GLU A 79 -1.55 -4.71 -10.44
N VAL A 80 -0.85 -4.15 -9.45
CA VAL A 80 0.47 -3.56 -9.65
C VAL A 80 1.56 -4.55 -9.32
N SER A 81 2.64 -4.52 -10.09
CA SER A 81 3.85 -5.27 -9.77
C SER A 81 4.54 -4.63 -8.57
N LEU A 82 4.72 -5.41 -7.51
CA LEU A 82 5.44 -4.96 -6.34
C LEU A 82 6.96 -5.07 -6.55
N SER A 83 7.70 -4.10 -6.01
CA SER A 83 9.15 -4.21 -5.89
C SER A 83 9.55 -5.35 -4.98
N THR A 84 10.77 -5.86 -5.17
CA THR A 84 11.33 -6.89 -4.30
C THR A 84 12.48 -6.32 -3.46
N THR A 85 12.71 -6.94 -2.29
CA THR A 85 13.86 -6.68 -1.42
C THR A 85 14.59 -7.99 -1.13
N PRO A 86 15.93 -7.98 -1.05
CA PRO A 86 16.68 -9.17 -0.64
C PRO A 86 16.29 -9.54 0.79
N SER A 87 15.97 -10.80 1.02
CA SER A 87 15.62 -11.33 2.34
C SER A 87 16.43 -12.60 2.62
N PHE A 88 17.04 -12.65 3.80
CA PHE A 88 17.83 -13.81 4.23
C PHE A 88 16.90 -14.85 4.82
N ILE A 89 16.77 -15.99 4.14
CA ILE A 89 15.84 -17.07 4.49
C ILE A 89 16.58 -18.40 4.41
N ASN A 90 16.61 -19.15 5.49
CA ASN A 90 17.24 -20.48 5.55
C ASN A 90 18.67 -20.50 4.99
N GLY A 91 19.49 -19.52 5.36
CA GLY A 91 20.88 -19.44 4.93
C GLY A 91 21.11 -18.89 3.51
N LYS A 92 20.07 -18.42 2.82
CA LYS A 92 20.14 -17.89 1.45
C LYS A 92 19.48 -16.53 1.34
N ILE A 93 19.99 -15.71 0.42
CA ILE A 93 19.35 -14.44 0.05
C ILE A 93 18.36 -14.71 -1.09
N GLU A 94 17.12 -14.36 -0.86
CA GLU A 94 16.04 -14.51 -1.84
C GLU A 94 15.30 -13.18 -2.05
N PRO A 95 14.84 -12.87 -3.29
CA PRO A 95 13.95 -11.74 -3.52
C PRO A 95 12.56 -12.01 -2.93
N ARG A 96 12.04 -11.05 -2.17
CA ARG A 96 10.69 -11.07 -1.59
C ARG A 96 9.98 -9.78 -1.93
N TYR A 97 8.70 -9.86 -2.30
CA TYR A 97 7.89 -8.66 -2.51
C TYR A 97 7.89 -7.79 -1.26
N ALA A 98 7.97 -6.49 -1.47
CA ALA A 98 8.09 -5.53 -0.39
C ALA A 98 7.14 -4.35 -0.58
N ALA A 99 6.66 -3.82 0.53
CA ALA A 99 5.94 -2.55 0.61
C ALA A 99 6.50 -1.73 1.76
N MET A 100 6.83 -0.47 1.49
CA MET A 100 7.29 0.49 2.48
C MET A 100 6.09 1.31 2.99
N ARG A 101 6.04 1.50 4.29
CA ARG A 101 5.14 2.46 4.93
C ARG A 101 5.94 3.68 5.34
N ALA A 102 5.63 4.82 4.75
CA ALA A 102 6.06 6.12 5.21
C ALA A 102 5.04 6.67 6.21
N PHE A 103 5.50 7.50 7.14
CA PHE A 103 4.67 8.13 8.16
C PHE A 103 4.76 9.64 8.00
N LEU A 104 3.60 10.29 8.00
CA LEU A 104 3.46 11.72 7.98
C LEU A 104 2.81 12.18 9.27
N VAL A 105 3.28 13.28 9.83
CA VAL A 105 2.73 13.89 11.03
C VAL A 105 2.35 15.33 10.70
N SER A 106 1.17 15.75 11.11
CA SER A 106 0.78 17.16 11.07
C SER A 106 1.54 17.92 12.15
N ASP A 107 2.16 19.05 11.76
CA ASP A 107 2.88 19.94 12.65
C ASP A 107 2.41 21.38 12.36
N GLY A 108 1.29 21.77 12.97
CA GLY A 108 0.61 23.03 12.67
C GLY A 108 0.03 23.03 11.25
N ASP A 109 0.48 23.95 10.42
CA ASP A 109 0.02 24.13 9.05
C ASP A 109 0.79 23.25 8.03
N GLU A 110 1.77 22.49 8.49
CA GLU A 110 2.63 21.66 7.65
C GLU A 110 2.49 20.16 7.95
N TYR A 111 2.88 19.32 6.98
CA TYR A 111 3.08 17.89 7.19
C TYR A 111 4.57 17.57 7.13
N LYS A 112 5.06 16.89 8.16
CA LYS A 112 6.44 16.40 8.21
C LYS A 112 6.49 14.91 7.97
N VAL A 113 7.36 14.48 7.08
CA VAL A 113 7.60 13.06 6.83
C VAL A 113 8.65 12.57 7.83
N MET A 114 8.35 11.48 8.53
CA MET A 114 9.33 10.81 9.39
C MET A 114 10.51 10.32 8.54
N GLN A 115 11.72 10.62 8.97
CA GLN A 115 12.94 10.14 8.31
C GLN A 115 13.10 8.64 8.57
N GLY A 116 12.78 7.84 7.58
CA GLY A 116 12.74 6.39 7.67
C GLY A 116 11.37 5.84 7.34
N GLY A 117 11.20 4.56 7.54
CA GLY A 117 9.95 3.87 7.27
C GLY A 117 9.96 2.44 7.77
N LEU A 118 8.82 1.80 7.66
CA LEU A 118 8.68 0.37 7.95
C LEU A 118 8.46 -0.36 6.64
N THR A 119 9.46 -1.12 6.21
CA THR A 119 9.32 -2.03 5.07
C THR A 119 8.84 -3.38 5.56
N ARG A 120 7.83 -3.91 4.89
CA ARG A 120 7.36 -5.27 5.08
C ARG A 120 7.60 -6.07 3.83
N SER A 121 8.07 -7.31 3.98
CA SER A 121 8.24 -8.24 2.87
C SER A 121 7.40 -9.49 3.05
N SER A 122 7.05 -10.12 1.91
CA SER A 122 6.23 -11.34 1.91
C SER A 122 6.96 -12.50 2.59
N ALA A 123 6.21 -13.28 3.37
CA ALA A 123 6.73 -14.51 4.00
C ALA A 123 7.07 -15.59 2.97
N VAL A 124 6.30 -15.66 1.89
CA VAL A 124 6.40 -16.71 0.87
C VAL A 124 6.85 -16.12 -0.46
N LYS A 125 7.84 -16.77 -1.10
CA LYS A 125 8.33 -16.38 -2.43
C LYS A 125 7.19 -16.37 -3.46
N GLY A 126 7.10 -15.30 -4.24
CA GLY A 126 6.10 -15.17 -5.30
C GLY A 126 4.67 -14.86 -4.83
N LYS A 127 4.40 -14.80 -3.52
CA LYS A 127 3.09 -14.38 -3.00
C LYS A 127 3.07 -12.89 -2.68
N PHE A 128 2.00 -12.20 -3.10
CA PHE A 128 1.80 -10.76 -2.90
C PHE A 128 1.29 -10.40 -1.49
N GLU A 129 0.97 -11.37 -0.66
CA GLU A 129 0.43 -11.12 0.67
C GLU A 129 1.53 -10.62 1.60
N ILE A 130 1.50 -9.31 1.88
CA ILE A 130 2.43 -8.64 2.79
C ILE A 130 1.66 -8.29 4.07
N SER A 131 1.59 -9.24 4.99
CA SER A 131 0.88 -9.07 6.26
C SER A 131 1.65 -9.73 7.41
N ASN A 132 1.71 -9.07 8.56
CA ASN A 132 2.30 -9.66 9.76
C ASN A 132 1.52 -10.89 10.22
N GLN A 133 0.19 -10.89 10.04
CA GLN A 133 -0.67 -12.03 10.40
C GLN A 133 -0.37 -13.29 9.57
N LEU A 134 0.31 -13.13 8.44
CA LEU A 134 0.69 -14.21 7.53
C LEU A 134 2.22 -14.47 7.56
N GLY A 135 2.91 -14.05 8.63
CA GLY A 135 4.34 -14.28 8.80
C GLY A 135 5.24 -13.34 7.98
N GLY A 136 4.73 -12.18 7.56
CA GLY A 136 5.54 -11.18 6.84
C GLY A 136 6.73 -10.71 7.67
N ILE A 137 7.85 -10.46 6.99
CA ILE A 137 9.11 -10.01 7.59
C ILE A 137 9.09 -8.48 7.63
N SER A 138 9.39 -7.90 8.79
CA SER A 138 9.60 -6.46 8.93
C SER A 138 11.08 -6.12 8.76
N LYS A 139 11.35 -5.01 8.11
CA LYS A 139 12.70 -4.45 7.91
C LYS A 139 12.70 -2.97 8.22
N ASP A 140 13.73 -2.50 8.86
CA ASP A 140 13.98 -1.08 8.99
C ASP A 140 14.32 -0.48 7.62
N THR A 141 13.86 0.75 7.41
CA THR A 141 14.15 1.50 6.20
C THR A 141 14.94 2.73 6.58
N TRP A 142 16.17 2.79 6.11
CA TRP A 142 17.05 3.93 6.32
C TRP A 142 17.03 4.82 5.08
N ILE A 143 16.94 6.10 5.29
CA ILE A 143 17.06 7.10 4.23
C ILE A 143 18.49 7.64 4.30
N ILE A 144 19.24 7.40 3.24
CA ILE A 144 20.59 7.98 3.09
C ILE A 144 20.40 9.43 2.64
N THR A 145 20.96 10.37 3.39
CA THR A 145 20.90 11.81 3.08
C THR A 145 22.28 12.40 3.30
N ASP A 146 22.67 13.30 2.42
CA ASP A 146 23.94 14.05 2.55
C ASP A 146 23.91 15.06 3.71
N THR A 147 22.71 15.36 4.23
CA THR A 147 22.47 16.31 5.33
C THR A 147 22.35 15.66 6.70
N ALA A 148 22.76 14.41 6.86
CA ALA A 148 22.65 13.67 8.12
C ALA A 148 23.32 14.41 9.30
N ASN A 149 24.43 15.10 9.05
CA ASN A 149 25.16 15.86 10.07
C ASN A 149 24.36 17.06 10.61
N GLU A 150 23.69 17.82 9.75
CA GLU A 150 22.88 18.98 10.17
C GLU A 150 21.69 18.56 11.05
N TYR A 151 21.13 17.39 10.80
CA TYR A 151 20.00 16.89 11.58
C TYR A 151 20.42 16.44 12.97
N ILE A 152 21.57 15.78 13.07
CA ILE A 152 22.14 15.34 14.34
C ILE A 152 22.52 16.55 15.19
N GLU A 153 23.13 17.57 14.59
CA GLU A 153 23.47 18.82 15.27
C GLU A 153 22.22 19.50 15.86
N LYS A 154 21.13 19.63 15.09
CA LYS A 154 19.87 20.19 15.57
C LYS A 154 19.22 19.39 16.71
N ILE A 155 19.38 18.06 16.73
CA ILE A 155 18.89 17.21 17.83
C ILE A 155 19.73 17.45 19.09
N VAL A 156 21.02 17.53 18.94
CA VAL A 156 21.95 17.77 20.06
C VAL A 156 21.72 19.15 20.66
N GLU A 157 21.56 20.18 19.84
CA GLU A 157 21.24 21.55 20.28
C GLU A 157 19.92 21.60 21.07
N ARG A 158 18.84 20.94 20.58
CA ARG A 158 17.56 20.90 21.29
C ARG A 158 17.65 20.19 22.65
N LYS A 159 18.48 19.14 22.77
CA LYS A 159 18.70 18.46 24.06
C LYS A 159 19.43 19.34 25.03
N ASN A 160 20.42 20.11 24.56
CA ASN A 160 21.20 21.02 25.40
C ASN A 160 20.36 22.22 25.89
N THR A 161 19.46 22.72 25.05
CA THR A 161 18.57 23.84 25.43
C THR A 161 17.52 23.40 26.48
N ASN A 162 17.00 22.18 26.37
CA ASN A 162 16.04 21.63 27.34
C ASN A 162 16.68 21.27 28.70
N ASN A 163 17.99 20.99 28.75
CA ASN A 163 18.72 20.72 29.98
C ASN A 163 19.15 22.00 30.74
N GLN A 164 18.96 23.20 30.18
CA GLN A 164 19.22 24.48 30.83
C GLN A 164 17.97 25.08 31.49
N LEU A 165 16.82 24.41 31.42
CA LEU A 165 15.53 24.85 31.96
C LEU A 165 15.07 24.05 33.19
N ILE A 166 15.99 23.35 33.88
CA ILE A 166 15.74 22.66 35.17
C ILE A 166 16.63 23.25 36.24
#